data_a45cca0d3de64810bc01a1a5d95219e8
#
_entry.id   a45cca0d3de64810bc01a1a5d95219e8
#
_cell.length_a   1.000
_cell.length_b   1.000
_cell.length_c   1.000
_cell.angle_alpha   90.00
_cell.angle_beta   90.00
_cell.angle_gamma   90.00
#
_symmetry.space_group_name_H-M   'P 1'
#
loop_
_entity.id
_entity.type
_entity.pdbx_description
1 polymer ?
#
loop_
_entity_poly.entity_id
_entity_poly.type
_entity_poly.pdbx_seq_one_letter_code
_entity_poly.pdbx_strand_id
1 'polypeptide(L)'
;MKAVEEYAGEGQLTWMGGSQPVGYRLTRLQGMAGNGLPVPGLFRIEGDLDLYGTPVPDSIVGSTVTLKLGDGRTLIVTLTTPEGRILSEGHGPSRCLCC
;
A
#
# COMPACT_ATOMS: atom_id res chain seq x y z
N MET A 1 -14.85 4.83 -7.77
CA MET A 1 -14.44 3.54 -7.20
C MET A 1 -15.15 3.30 -5.88
N LYS A 2 -15.36 2.05 -5.55
CA LYS A 2 -16.05 1.66 -4.34
C LYS A 2 -15.07 0.96 -3.38
N ALA A 3 -15.09 1.34 -2.09
CA ALA A 3 -14.29 0.66 -1.07
C ALA A 3 -14.86 -0.73 -0.82
N VAL A 4 -14.04 -1.78 -0.95
CA VAL A 4 -14.47 -3.17 -0.77
C VAL A 4 -13.75 -3.88 0.35
N GLU A 5 -12.61 -3.35 0.81
CA GLU A 5 -11.83 -3.97 1.88
C GLU A 5 -10.93 -2.94 2.53
N GLU A 6 -10.71 -3.09 3.83
CA GLU A 6 -9.78 -2.25 4.58
C GLU A 6 -8.77 -3.13 5.31
N TYR A 7 -7.54 -2.64 5.39
CA TYR A 7 -6.45 -3.28 6.12
C TYR A 7 -5.88 -2.26 7.09
N ALA A 8 -5.67 -2.66 8.33
CA ALA A 8 -5.02 -1.81 9.30
C ALA A 8 -4.17 -2.68 10.24
N GLY A 9 -3.06 -2.14 10.68
CA GLY A 9 -2.17 -2.85 11.58
C GLY A 9 -0.79 -2.25 11.61
N GLU A 10 0.16 -3.06 12.06
CA GLU A 10 1.58 -2.70 12.11
C GLU A 10 2.38 -3.62 11.20
N GLY A 11 3.34 -3.06 10.51
CA GLY A 11 4.18 -3.82 9.59
C GLY A 11 5.52 -3.15 9.40
N GLN A 12 6.13 -3.38 8.25
CA GLN A 12 7.45 -2.85 7.96
C GLN A 12 7.50 -2.34 6.52
N LEU A 13 8.02 -1.14 6.37
CA LEU A 13 8.29 -0.57 5.06
C LEU A 13 9.75 -0.86 4.70
N THR A 14 9.98 -1.39 3.50
CA THR A 14 11.31 -1.77 3.03
C THR A 14 11.57 -1.13 1.67
N TRP A 15 12.76 -0.58 1.50
CA TRP A 15 13.24 -0.02 0.24
C TRP A 15 14.70 -0.40 0.04
N MET A 16 15.21 -0.12 -1.14
CA MET A 16 16.63 -0.37 -1.38
C MET A 16 17.49 0.55 -0.50
N GLY A 17 18.19 -0.04 0.44
CA GLY A 17 19.05 0.68 1.37
C GLY A 17 18.49 0.80 2.78
N GLY A 18 17.27 0.35 3.05
CA GLY A 18 16.75 0.43 4.42
C GLY A 18 15.37 -0.14 4.63
N SER A 19 14.96 -0.12 5.88
CA SER A 19 13.62 -0.51 6.29
C SER A 19 13.29 0.15 7.62
N GLN A 20 12.00 0.27 7.91
CA GLN A 20 11.56 0.78 9.21
C GLN A 20 10.17 0.24 9.56
N PRO A 21 9.86 0.11 10.86
CA PRO A 21 8.51 -0.25 11.27
C PRO A 21 7.54 0.89 10.98
N VAL A 22 6.34 0.53 10.56
CA VAL A 22 5.27 1.50 10.29
C VAL A 22 3.94 0.93 10.72
N GLY A 23 3.00 1.82 11.08
CA GLY A 23 1.59 1.47 11.12
C GLY A 23 0.99 1.72 9.75
N TYR A 24 -0.08 1.02 9.41
CA TYR A 24 -0.73 1.25 8.13
C TYR A 24 -2.25 1.23 8.26
N ARG A 25 -2.88 2.01 7.41
CA ARG A 25 -4.31 1.96 7.18
C ARG A 25 -4.53 2.06 5.67
N LEU A 26 -5.02 0.98 5.08
CA LEU A 26 -5.15 0.84 3.64
C LEU A 26 -6.61 0.58 3.28
N THR A 27 -7.06 1.13 2.17
CA THR A 27 -8.38 0.87 1.61
C THR A 27 -8.22 0.33 0.20
N ARG A 28 -8.81 -0.84 -0.05
CA ARG A 28 -8.86 -1.41 -1.38
C ARG A 28 -10.13 -0.92 -2.07
N LEU A 29 -9.95 -0.33 -3.24
CA LEU A 29 -11.03 0.24 -4.03
C LEU A 29 -11.27 -0.63 -5.26
N GLN A 30 -12.52 -0.85 -5.59
CA GLN A 30 -12.94 -1.57 -6.79
C GLN A 30 -13.41 -0.56 -7.82
N GLY A 31 -12.88 -0.68 -9.04
CA GLY A 31 -13.36 0.12 -10.17
C GLY A 31 -14.78 -0.31 -10.56
N MET A 32 -15.62 0.67 -10.82
CA MET A 32 -17.02 0.44 -11.18
C MET A 32 -17.29 0.99 -12.59
N ALA A 33 -18.03 0.21 -13.38
CA ALA A 33 -18.52 0.67 -14.67
C ALA A 33 -19.66 1.70 -14.49
N GLY A 34 -19.96 2.43 -15.53
CA GLY A 34 -21.03 3.44 -15.49
C GLY A 34 -22.40 2.90 -15.13
N ASN A 35 -22.64 1.60 -15.30
CA ASN A 35 -23.88 0.93 -14.93
C ASN A 35 -23.89 0.42 -13.47
N GLY A 36 -22.85 0.74 -12.69
CA GLY A 36 -22.75 0.33 -11.30
C GLY A 36 -22.20 -1.08 -11.06
N LEU A 37 -21.81 -1.80 -12.12
CA LEU A 37 -21.22 -3.13 -11.99
C LEU A 37 -19.70 -3.05 -11.78
N PRO A 38 -19.11 -3.97 -10.97
CA PRO A 38 -17.66 -4.00 -10.81
C PRO A 38 -16.96 -4.30 -12.13
N VAL A 39 -15.83 -3.63 -12.35
CA VAL A 39 -14.96 -3.92 -13.50
C VAL A 39 -13.91 -4.92 -13.03
N PRO A 40 -13.90 -6.15 -13.56
CA PRO A 40 -12.95 -7.18 -13.14
C PRO A 40 -11.50 -6.72 -13.35
N GLY A 41 -10.65 -6.95 -12.34
CA GLY A 41 -9.24 -6.61 -12.41
C GLY A 41 -8.91 -5.14 -12.16
N LEU A 42 -9.90 -4.27 -12.03
CA LEU A 42 -9.66 -2.86 -11.77
C LEU A 42 -9.71 -2.60 -10.27
N PHE A 43 -8.55 -2.70 -9.63
CA PHE A 43 -8.40 -2.47 -8.19
C PHE A 43 -7.37 -1.39 -7.94
N ARG A 44 -7.55 -0.68 -6.84
CA ARG A 44 -6.60 0.31 -6.36
C ARG A 44 -6.54 0.22 -4.84
N ILE A 45 -5.36 0.34 -4.28
CA ILE A 45 -5.19 0.44 -2.85
C ILE A 45 -4.58 1.80 -2.54
N GLU A 46 -5.22 2.53 -1.66
CA GLU A 46 -4.75 3.81 -1.16
C GLU A 46 -4.64 3.74 0.34
N GLY A 47 -3.72 4.49 0.91
CA GLY A 47 -3.64 4.52 2.35
C GLY A 47 -2.58 5.44 2.88
N ASP A 48 -2.44 5.38 4.19
CA ASP A 48 -1.50 6.19 4.94
C ASP A 48 -0.67 5.29 5.85
N LEU A 49 0.58 5.67 6.02
CA LEU A 49 1.49 5.03 6.95
C LEU A 49 1.70 5.94 8.16
N ASP A 50 1.72 5.34 9.34
CA ASP A 50 2.21 6.00 10.53
C ASP A 50 3.70 5.69 10.64
N LEU A 51 4.53 6.72 10.53
CA LEU A 51 5.97 6.57 10.52
C LEU A 51 6.59 6.55 11.92
N TYR A 52 5.76 6.63 12.97
CA TYR A 52 6.19 6.59 14.38
C TYR A 52 7.29 7.63 14.70
N GLY A 53 7.18 8.81 14.07
CA GLY A 53 8.16 9.88 14.30
C GLY A 53 9.49 9.69 13.59
N THR A 54 9.67 8.64 12.80
CA THR A 54 10.88 8.38 12.03
C THR A 54 10.61 8.70 10.56
N PRO A 55 11.09 9.85 10.05
CA PRO A 55 10.80 10.21 8.66
C PRO A 55 11.51 9.27 7.67
N VAL A 56 10.88 9.08 6.51
CA VAL A 56 11.50 8.33 5.42
C VAL A 56 12.48 9.23 4.66
N PRO A 57 13.50 8.64 4.00
CA PRO A 57 14.37 9.43 3.14
C PRO A 57 13.60 10.08 1.99
N ASP A 58 13.90 11.34 1.69
CA ASP A 58 13.26 12.04 0.57
C ASP A 58 13.52 11.33 -0.76
N SER A 59 14.64 10.62 -0.87
CA SER A 59 14.99 9.91 -2.09
C SER A 59 14.03 8.80 -2.48
N ILE A 60 13.25 8.28 -1.54
CA ILE A 60 12.29 7.22 -1.86
C ILE A 60 10.87 7.76 -2.13
N VAL A 61 10.62 9.03 -1.91
CA VAL A 61 9.33 9.65 -2.24
C VAL A 61 9.16 9.64 -3.75
N GLY A 62 8.03 9.12 -4.22
CA GLY A 62 7.77 8.91 -5.64
C GLY A 62 8.27 7.57 -6.16
N SER A 63 8.91 6.77 -5.32
CA SER A 63 9.46 5.47 -5.70
C SER A 63 8.57 4.32 -5.24
N THR A 64 8.77 3.17 -5.86
CA THR A 64 8.12 1.93 -5.47
C THR A 64 8.88 1.29 -4.32
N VAL A 65 8.15 0.94 -3.26
CA VAL A 65 8.70 0.32 -2.06
C VAL A 65 7.83 -0.87 -1.66
N THR A 66 8.31 -1.69 -0.73
CA THR A 66 7.58 -2.87 -0.28
C THR A 66 7.04 -2.64 1.13
N LEU A 67 5.75 -2.87 1.31
CA LEU A 67 5.11 -2.85 2.62
C LEU A 67 4.81 -4.28 3.04
N LYS A 68 5.41 -4.72 4.14
CA LYS A 68 5.11 -6.02 4.74
C LYS A 68 4.04 -5.82 5.80
N LEU A 69 2.92 -6.51 5.65
CA LEU A 69 1.81 -6.42 6.59
C LEU A 69 2.05 -7.30 7.82
N GLY A 70 1.33 -7.04 8.90
CA GLY A 70 1.49 -7.77 10.14
C GLY A 70 1.19 -9.27 10.06
N ASP A 71 0.43 -9.69 9.05
CA ASP A 71 0.10 -11.11 8.81
C ASP A 71 1.12 -11.82 7.91
N GLY A 72 2.19 -11.14 7.50
CA GLY A 72 3.24 -11.69 6.64
C GLY A 72 3.03 -11.49 5.16
N ARG A 73 1.89 -10.97 4.74
CA ARG A 73 1.68 -10.62 3.33
C ARG A 73 2.47 -9.37 2.96
N THR A 74 2.77 -9.23 1.69
CA THR A 74 3.51 -8.08 1.18
C THR A 74 2.71 -7.34 0.11
N LEU A 75 2.94 -6.05 0.01
CA LEU A 75 2.30 -5.19 -0.97
C LEU A 75 3.35 -4.25 -1.53
N ILE A 76 3.41 -4.16 -2.84
CA ILE A 76 4.29 -3.20 -3.50
C ILE A 76 3.50 -1.91 -3.69
N VAL A 77 4.02 -0.82 -3.15
CA VAL A 77 3.34 0.47 -3.12
C VAL A 77 4.25 1.57 -3.64
N THR A 78 3.65 2.65 -4.12
CA THR A 78 4.37 3.88 -4.41
C THR A 78 4.17 4.84 -3.23
N LEU A 79 5.26 5.32 -2.67
CA LEU A 79 5.23 6.32 -1.62
C LEU A 79 5.07 7.69 -2.28
N THR A 80 3.91 8.32 -2.10
CA THR A 80 3.59 9.54 -2.84
C THR A 80 3.94 10.82 -2.10
N THR A 81 4.04 10.76 -0.76
CA THR A 81 4.40 11.92 0.05
C THR A 81 5.38 11.54 1.15
N PRO A 82 6.17 12.50 1.67
CA PRO A 82 7.08 12.22 2.79
C PRO A 82 6.36 11.87 4.10
N GLU A 83 5.09 12.20 4.22
CA GLU A 83 4.29 11.89 5.42
C GLU A 83 3.85 10.44 5.47
N GLY A 84 3.98 9.70 4.37
CA GLY A 84 3.65 8.29 4.36
C GLY A 84 2.40 7.92 3.58
N ARG A 85 1.95 8.78 2.68
CA ARG A 85 0.83 8.44 1.82
C ARG A 85 1.27 7.47 0.73
N ILE A 86 0.49 6.42 0.53
CA ILE A 86 0.84 5.38 -0.43
C ILE A 86 -0.30 5.06 -1.37
N LEU A 87 0.09 4.53 -2.53
CA LEU A 87 -0.82 4.11 -3.58
C LEU A 87 -0.30 2.82 -4.19
N SER A 88 -1.19 1.88 -4.44
CA SER A 88 -0.87 0.66 -5.19
C SER A 88 -1.98 0.34 -6.17
N GLU A 89 -1.59 -0.07 -7.37
CA GLU A 89 -2.52 -0.57 -8.38
C GLU A 89 -2.21 -2.05 -8.60
N GLY A 90 -3.25 -2.89 -8.68
CA GLY A 90 -3.08 -4.31 -8.91
C GLY A 90 -3.91 -5.17 -7.99
N HIS A 91 -3.40 -6.38 -7.70
CA HIS A 91 -4.20 -7.40 -7.02
C HIS A 91 -4.27 -7.30 -5.51
N GLY A 92 -3.46 -6.43 -4.91
CA GLY A 92 -3.42 -6.27 -3.47
C GLY A 92 -2.35 -7.13 -2.79
N PRO A 93 -2.42 -7.26 -1.45
CA PRO A 93 -1.39 -7.95 -0.69
C PRO A 93 -1.23 -9.41 -1.09
N SER A 94 -0.01 -9.87 -1.15
CA SER A 94 0.36 -11.23 -1.53
C SER A 94 1.34 -11.81 -0.53
N ARG A 95 1.30 -13.13 -0.36
CA ARG A 95 2.24 -13.84 0.51
C ARG A 95 3.59 -14.13 -0.16
N CYS A 96 3.64 -14.00 -1.47
CA CYS A 96 4.83 -14.34 -2.23
C CYS A 96 5.10 -13.27 -3.27
N LEU A 97 6.28 -12.65 -3.20
CA LEU A 97 6.68 -11.63 -4.17
C LEU A 97 7.11 -12.24 -5.50
N CYS A 98 7.42 -13.51 -5.53
CA CYS A 98 7.83 -14.21 -6.75
C CYS A 98 6.66 -14.76 -7.57
N CYS A 99 5.47 -14.65 -7.04
CA CYS A 99 4.24 -15.15 -7.70
C CYS A 99 3.59 -14.10 -8.64
#